data_1cece419a1c5c77cc77c440fb152b765
#
_entry.id   1cece419a1c5c77cc77c440fb152b765
#
_cell.length_a   1.000
_cell.length_b   1.000
_cell.length_c   1.000
_cell.angle_alpha   90.00
_cell.angle_beta   90.00
_cell.angle_gamma   90.00
#
_symmetry.space_group_name_H-M   'P 1'
#
loop_
_entity.id
_entity.type
_entity.pdbx_description
1 polymer ?
#
loop_
_entity_poly.entity_id
_entity_poly.type
_entity_poly.pdbx_seq_one_letter_code
_entity_poly.pdbx_strand_id
1 'polypeptide(L)'
;ALAAARLEQLLEEFNITRLREAPAMALSGGERRRCEIARALAAHPSIMLLDEPFAGIDPISIADIRALVVQLRDRDIGVLITDHNVRETLDIVDRACIIYDGRVLFEGTPEALVADETVRRVYLGEGFAL
;
A
#
# COMPACT_ATOMS: atom_id res chain seq x y z
N ALA A 1 9.00 -25.00 15.83
CA ALA A 1 9.63 -23.92 16.66
C ALA A 1 9.82 -22.63 15.87
N LEU A 2 10.54 -22.60 14.72
CA LEU A 2 10.82 -21.39 13.95
C LEU A 2 9.55 -20.75 13.34
N ALA A 3 8.63 -21.54 12.81
CA ALA A 3 7.38 -21.02 12.24
C ALA A 3 6.48 -20.37 13.30
N ALA A 4 6.41 -20.96 14.49
CA ALA A 4 5.63 -20.39 15.59
C ALA A 4 6.24 -19.06 16.07
N ALA A 5 7.56 -18.98 16.21
CA ALA A 5 8.24 -17.75 16.60
C ALA A 5 8.02 -16.64 15.55
N ARG A 6 8.06 -16.98 14.26
CA ARG A 6 7.78 -16.02 13.19
C ARG A 6 6.33 -15.54 13.19
N LEU A 7 5.38 -16.43 13.47
CA LEU A 7 3.97 -16.07 13.63
C LEU A 7 3.80 -15.04 14.74
N GLU A 8 4.34 -15.31 15.95
CA GLU A 8 4.25 -14.37 17.06
C GLU A 8 4.84 -13.01 16.72
N GLN A 9 6.03 -13.01 16.13
CA GLN A 9 6.68 -11.78 15.69
C GLN A 9 5.81 -10.95 14.75
N LEU A 10 5.19 -11.57 13.74
CA LEU A 10 4.32 -10.88 12.80
C LEU A 10 3.03 -10.37 13.44
N LEU A 11 2.43 -11.16 14.33
CA LEU A 11 1.24 -10.74 15.07
C LEU A 11 1.49 -9.49 15.92
N GLU A 12 2.62 -9.45 16.62
CA GLU A 12 3.03 -8.30 17.43
C GLU A 12 3.35 -7.09 16.55
N GLU A 13 4.19 -7.28 15.54
CA GLU A 13 4.66 -6.23 14.65
C GLU A 13 3.52 -5.51 13.94
N PHE A 14 2.52 -6.24 13.48
CA PHE A 14 1.35 -5.69 12.79
C PHE A 14 0.20 -5.31 13.73
N ASN A 15 0.41 -5.42 15.05
CA ASN A 15 -0.58 -5.12 16.08
C ASN A 15 -1.92 -5.86 15.84
N ILE A 16 -1.82 -7.15 15.54
CA ILE A 16 -2.96 -8.03 15.27
C ILE A 16 -3.00 -9.26 16.20
N THR A 17 -2.21 -9.29 17.26
CA THR A 17 -2.17 -10.39 18.23
C THR A 17 -3.55 -10.69 18.82
N ARG A 18 -4.33 -9.66 19.13
CA ARG A 18 -5.70 -9.78 19.64
C ARG A 18 -6.69 -10.43 18.64
N LEU A 19 -6.33 -10.47 17.37
CA LEU A 19 -7.17 -11.00 16.29
C LEU A 19 -6.86 -12.45 15.96
N ARG A 20 -5.93 -13.10 16.68
CA ARG A 20 -5.44 -14.45 16.41
C ARG A 20 -6.57 -15.46 16.15
N GLU A 21 -7.59 -15.44 16.99
CA GLU A 21 -8.73 -16.36 16.91
C GLU A 21 -9.97 -15.75 16.27
N ALA A 22 -9.87 -14.50 15.80
CA ALA A 22 -10.99 -13.82 15.16
C ALA A 22 -11.24 -14.37 13.75
N PRO A 23 -12.48 -14.67 13.39
CA PRO A 23 -12.79 -15.05 12.02
C PRO A 23 -12.52 -13.88 11.07
N ALA A 24 -11.96 -14.16 9.89
CA ALA A 24 -11.57 -13.14 8.91
C ALA A 24 -12.72 -12.19 8.51
N MET A 25 -13.95 -12.68 8.55
CA MET A 25 -15.15 -11.90 8.23
C MET A 25 -15.50 -10.83 9.30
N ALA A 26 -14.99 -10.99 10.52
CA ALA A 26 -15.22 -10.04 11.61
C ALA A 26 -14.20 -8.89 11.63
N LEU A 27 -13.16 -8.95 10.80
CA LEU A 27 -12.10 -7.94 10.74
C LEU A 27 -12.58 -6.68 10.00
N SER A 28 -12.23 -5.52 10.55
CA SER A 28 -12.33 -4.26 9.82
C SER A 28 -11.45 -4.25 8.57
N GLY A 29 -11.67 -3.29 7.66
CA GLY A 29 -10.85 -3.17 6.44
C GLY A 29 -9.35 -3.01 6.76
N GLY A 30 -9.00 -2.16 7.71
CA GLY A 30 -7.62 -1.95 8.14
C GLY A 30 -7.00 -3.17 8.82
N GLU A 31 -7.74 -3.87 9.68
CA GLU A 31 -7.29 -5.10 10.32
C GLU A 31 -7.05 -6.21 9.30
N ARG A 32 -7.96 -6.36 8.35
CA ARG A 32 -7.81 -7.32 7.25
C ARG A 32 -6.56 -7.02 6.43
N ARG A 33 -6.33 -5.76 6.07
CA ARG A 33 -5.17 -5.35 5.31
C ARG A 33 -3.86 -5.64 6.05
N ARG A 34 -3.81 -5.37 7.36
CA ARG A 34 -2.65 -5.75 8.18
C ARG A 34 -2.39 -7.25 8.19
N CYS A 35 -3.42 -8.06 8.32
CA CYS A 35 -3.30 -9.52 8.24
C CYS A 35 -2.81 -10.00 6.87
N GLU A 36 -3.31 -9.42 5.78
CA GLU A 36 -2.89 -9.76 4.41
C GLU A 36 -1.40 -9.47 4.19
N ILE A 37 -0.93 -8.30 4.60
CA ILE A 37 0.49 -7.92 4.50
C ILE A 37 1.36 -8.82 5.38
N ALA A 38 0.97 -9.05 6.63
CA ALA A 38 1.71 -9.93 7.54
C ALA A 38 1.82 -11.36 6.99
N ARG A 39 0.74 -11.88 6.42
CA ARG A 39 0.74 -13.19 5.76
C ARG A 39 1.69 -13.25 4.58
N ALA A 40 1.69 -12.22 3.73
CA ALA A 40 2.61 -12.14 2.59
C ALA A 40 4.07 -12.09 3.06
N LEU A 41 4.38 -11.32 4.12
CA LEU A 41 5.72 -11.24 4.71
C LEU A 41 6.22 -12.55 5.31
N ALA A 42 5.32 -13.45 5.72
CA ALA A 42 5.71 -14.77 6.24
C ALA A 42 6.48 -15.61 5.20
N ALA A 43 6.28 -15.34 3.91
CA ALA A 43 6.99 -16.01 2.79
C ALA A 43 8.37 -15.40 2.49
N HIS A 44 8.82 -14.39 3.23
CA HIS A 44 10.09 -13.67 3.01
C HIS A 44 10.26 -13.16 1.56
N PRO A 45 9.30 -12.39 1.03
CA PRO A 45 9.37 -11.91 -0.35
C PRO A 45 10.46 -10.85 -0.53
N SER A 46 11.07 -10.80 -1.71
CA SER A 46 11.92 -9.68 -2.15
C SER A 46 11.11 -8.59 -2.85
N ILE A 47 9.92 -8.93 -3.36
CA ILE A 47 8.99 -8.01 -4.01
C ILE A 47 7.58 -8.31 -3.48
N MET A 48 6.84 -7.25 -3.14
CA MET A 48 5.44 -7.33 -2.71
C MET A 48 4.55 -6.52 -3.65
N LEU A 49 3.46 -7.14 -4.09
CA LEU A 49 2.44 -6.50 -4.92
C LEU A 49 1.23 -6.19 -4.04
N LEU A 50 0.84 -4.92 -4.00
CA LEU A 50 -0.31 -4.43 -3.25
C LEU A 50 -1.35 -3.88 -4.23
N ASP A 51 -2.45 -4.59 -4.37
CA ASP A 51 -3.55 -4.17 -5.22
C ASP A 51 -4.59 -3.41 -4.39
N GLU A 52 -4.78 -2.14 -4.72
CA GLU A 52 -5.68 -1.21 -4.06
C GLU A 52 -5.57 -1.24 -2.52
N PRO A 53 -4.37 -1.02 -1.92
CA PRO A 53 -4.17 -1.17 -0.48
C PRO A 53 -5.00 -0.18 0.36
N PHE A 54 -5.44 0.93 -0.23
CA PHE A 54 -6.25 1.96 0.45
C PHE A 54 -7.75 1.82 0.21
N ALA A 55 -8.19 0.87 -0.64
CA ALA A 55 -9.61 0.70 -0.93
C ALA A 55 -10.39 0.15 0.27
N GLY A 56 -11.55 0.75 0.54
CA GLY A 56 -12.46 0.30 1.60
C GLY A 56 -11.91 0.45 3.03
N ILE A 57 -10.92 1.31 3.22
CA ILE A 57 -10.30 1.60 4.51
C ILE A 57 -10.76 2.97 5.00
N ASP A 58 -11.06 3.07 6.30
CA ASP A 58 -11.42 4.34 6.92
C ASP A 58 -10.21 5.30 6.98
N PRO A 59 -10.44 6.63 6.99
CA PRO A 59 -9.37 7.62 6.92
C PRO A 59 -8.34 7.52 8.04
N ILE A 60 -8.72 7.04 9.22
CA ILE A 60 -7.79 6.88 10.36
C ILE A 60 -6.84 5.71 10.08
N SER A 61 -7.37 4.61 9.56
CA SER A 61 -6.59 3.42 9.23
C SER A 61 -5.69 3.60 8.00
N ILE A 62 -5.97 4.56 7.11
CA ILE A 62 -5.10 4.86 5.96
C ILE A 62 -3.69 5.22 6.42
N ALA A 63 -3.55 6.07 7.42
CA ALA A 63 -2.24 6.46 7.94
C ALA A 63 -1.43 5.26 8.45
N ASP A 64 -2.09 4.32 9.12
CA ASP A 64 -1.46 3.08 9.59
C ASP A 64 -0.97 2.21 8.43
N ILE A 65 -1.79 2.05 7.37
CA ILE A 65 -1.41 1.27 6.18
C ILE A 65 -0.26 1.94 5.43
N ARG A 66 -0.26 3.26 5.31
CA ARG A 66 0.88 4.00 4.74
C ARG A 66 2.17 3.73 5.52
N ALA A 67 2.13 3.80 6.84
CA ALA A 67 3.29 3.50 7.68
C ALA A 67 3.80 2.06 7.47
N LEU A 68 2.91 1.09 7.34
CA LEU A 68 3.28 -0.29 7.05
C LEU A 68 3.94 -0.44 5.68
N VAL A 69 3.43 0.23 4.64
CA VAL A 69 4.04 0.20 3.30
C VAL A 69 5.45 0.80 3.32
N VAL A 70 5.64 1.92 4.02
CA VAL A 70 6.97 2.53 4.21
C VAL A 70 7.92 1.57 4.93
N GLN A 71 7.47 0.86 5.96
CA GLN A 71 8.27 -0.15 6.65
C GLN A 71 8.71 -1.31 5.73
N LEU A 72 7.88 -1.72 4.77
CA LEU A 72 8.25 -2.74 3.78
C LEU A 72 9.43 -2.26 2.92
N ARG A 73 9.39 -1.03 2.45
CA ARG A 73 10.47 -0.41 1.68
C ARG A 73 11.76 -0.35 2.51
N ASP A 74 11.68 0.03 3.77
CA ASP A 74 12.82 0.16 4.67
C ASP A 74 13.48 -1.20 5.01
N ARG A 75 12.86 -2.32 4.60
CA ARG A 75 13.40 -3.68 4.69
C ARG A 75 14.00 -4.20 3.38
N ASP A 76 14.31 -3.32 2.44
CA ASP A 76 14.77 -3.67 1.10
C ASP A 76 13.80 -4.57 0.31
N ILE A 77 12.51 -4.50 0.63
CA ILE A 77 11.45 -5.16 -0.14
C ILE A 77 10.97 -4.18 -1.22
N GLY A 78 11.06 -4.59 -2.49
CA GLY A 78 10.45 -3.85 -3.58
C GLY A 78 8.92 -3.88 -3.44
N VAL A 79 8.26 -2.72 -3.50
CA VAL A 79 6.80 -2.64 -3.36
C VAL A 79 6.21 -2.04 -4.64
N LEU A 80 5.32 -2.78 -5.28
CA LEU A 80 4.50 -2.28 -6.37
C LEU A 80 3.07 -2.09 -5.88
N ILE A 81 2.55 -0.88 -6.02
CA ILE A 81 1.20 -0.51 -5.60
C ILE A 81 0.37 -0.16 -6.83
N THR A 82 -0.84 -0.71 -6.94
CA THR A 82 -1.89 -0.21 -7.80
C THR A 82 -2.98 0.42 -6.94
N ASP A 83 -3.34 1.67 -7.19
CA ASP A 83 -4.44 2.32 -6.47
C ASP A 83 -4.99 3.49 -7.29
N HIS A 84 -6.26 3.80 -7.10
CA HIS A 84 -6.91 4.96 -7.67
C HIS A 84 -6.89 6.17 -6.71
N ASN A 85 -6.49 5.97 -5.46
CA ASN A 85 -6.30 7.04 -4.49
C ASN A 85 -4.94 7.70 -4.71
N VAL A 86 -4.91 8.61 -5.68
CA VAL A 86 -3.67 9.21 -6.19
C VAL A 86 -2.88 9.90 -5.09
N ARG A 87 -3.54 10.69 -4.25
CA ARG A 87 -2.88 11.47 -3.20
C ARG A 87 -2.14 10.57 -2.21
N GLU A 88 -2.84 9.58 -1.66
CA GLU A 88 -2.26 8.66 -0.68
C GLU A 88 -1.10 7.84 -1.27
N THR A 89 -1.24 7.48 -2.55
CA THR A 89 -0.21 6.69 -3.25
C THR A 89 1.03 7.54 -3.53
N LEU A 90 0.87 8.74 -4.09
CA LEU A 90 2.01 9.60 -4.46
C LEU A 90 2.84 10.04 -3.25
N ASP A 91 2.23 10.13 -2.06
CA ASP A 91 2.93 10.49 -0.83
C ASP A 91 3.96 9.43 -0.36
N ILE A 92 3.88 8.19 -0.83
CA ILE A 92 4.70 7.08 -0.33
C ILE A 92 5.54 6.37 -1.37
N VAL A 93 5.37 6.68 -2.66
CA VAL A 93 6.11 6.03 -3.74
C VAL A 93 7.31 6.86 -4.19
N ASP A 94 8.37 6.18 -4.62
CA ASP A 94 9.55 6.82 -5.19
C ASP A 94 9.37 7.11 -6.70
N ARG A 95 8.54 6.30 -7.38
CA ARG A 95 8.19 6.41 -8.80
C ARG A 95 6.73 6.06 -8.99
N ALA A 96 6.11 6.70 -9.97
CA ALA A 96 4.74 6.41 -10.36
C ALA A 96 4.60 6.24 -11.86
N CYS A 97 3.66 5.41 -12.25
CA CYS A 97 3.28 5.18 -13.64
C CYS A 97 1.77 5.33 -13.76
N ILE A 98 1.30 6.15 -14.70
CA ILE A 98 -0.12 6.26 -15.03
C ILE A 98 -0.42 5.44 -16.26
N ILE A 99 -1.37 4.53 -16.12
CA ILE A 99 -1.94 3.77 -17.24
C ILE A 99 -3.28 4.40 -17.59
N TYR A 100 -3.43 4.81 -18.85
CA TYR A 100 -4.64 5.40 -19.38
C TYR A 100 -4.93 4.83 -20.76
N ASP A 101 -6.16 4.39 -20.98
CA ASP A 101 -6.59 3.80 -22.25
C ASP A 101 -5.64 2.69 -22.77
N GLY A 102 -5.23 1.79 -21.86
CA GLY A 102 -4.35 0.66 -22.18
C GLY A 102 -2.90 1.01 -22.49
N ARG A 103 -2.46 2.23 -22.21
CA ARG A 103 -1.10 2.72 -22.48
C ARG A 103 -0.52 3.43 -21.28
N VAL A 104 0.81 3.43 -21.19
CA VAL A 104 1.52 4.27 -20.22
C VAL A 104 1.41 5.73 -20.66
N LEU A 105 0.68 6.52 -19.90
CA LEU A 105 0.52 7.96 -20.13
C LEU A 105 1.72 8.72 -19.57
N PHE A 106 2.23 8.30 -18.41
CA PHE A 106 3.34 8.94 -17.72
C PHE A 106 4.11 7.90 -16.88
N GLU A 107 5.41 8.11 -16.76
CA GLU A 107 6.28 7.40 -15.81
C GLU A 107 7.34 8.36 -15.28
N GLY A 108 7.50 8.44 -13.95
CA GLY A 108 8.49 9.31 -13.33
C GLY A 108 8.30 9.47 -11.82
N THR A 109 8.87 10.53 -11.25
CA THR A 109 8.69 10.86 -9.84
C THR A 109 7.30 11.46 -9.59
N PRO A 110 6.79 11.41 -8.33
CA PRO A 110 5.54 12.06 -7.96
C PRO A 110 5.48 13.54 -8.35
N GLU A 111 6.54 14.29 -8.11
CA GLU A 111 6.63 15.72 -8.42
C GLU A 111 6.53 15.97 -9.94
N ALA A 112 7.24 15.18 -10.74
CA ALA A 112 7.19 15.29 -12.19
C ALA A 112 5.80 14.91 -12.73
N LEU A 113 5.14 13.92 -12.12
CA LEU A 113 3.79 13.50 -12.48
C LEU A 113 2.78 14.63 -12.26
N VAL A 114 2.81 15.27 -11.10
CA VAL A 114 1.88 16.36 -10.75
C VAL A 114 2.13 17.61 -11.61
N ALA A 115 3.36 17.82 -12.06
CA ALA A 115 3.72 18.94 -12.94
C ALA A 115 3.39 18.70 -14.42
N ASP A 116 3.14 17.45 -14.82
CA ASP A 116 2.89 17.12 -16.25
C ASP A 116 1.51 17.63 -16.72
N GLU A 117 1.50 18.46 -17.75
CA GLU A 117 0.28 19.09 -18.28
C GLU A 117 -0.72 18.08 -18.84
N THR A 118 -0.24 17.01 -19.46
CA THR A 118 -1.11 15.97 -20.03
C THR A 118 -1.77 15.16 -18.92
N VAL A 119 -1.01 14.80 -17.88
CA VAL A 119 -1.53 14.10 -16.70
C VAL A 119 -2.59 14.95 -16.00
N ARG A 120 -2.32 16.22 -15.79
CA ARG A 120 -3.28 17.16 -15.17
C ARG A 120 -4.57 17.25 -15.95
N ARG A 121 -4.47 17.44 -17.25
CA ARG A 121 -5.64 17.59 -18.14
C ARG A 121 -6.49 16.33 -18.23
N VAL A 122 -5.85 15.16 -18.32
CA VAL A 122 -6.52 13.89 -18.66
C VAL A 122 -6.93 13.08 -17.43
N TYR A 123 -6.16 13.19 -16.35
CA TYR A 123 -6.29 12.28 -15.20
C TYR A 123 -6.52 12.99 -13.88
N LEU A 124 -5.69 13.97 -13.49
CA LEU A 124 -5.75 14.58 -12.17
C LEU A 124 -6.79 15.69 -12.03
N GLY A 125 -7.02 16.44 -13.10
CA GLY A 125 -7.74 17.72 -13.08
C GLY A 125 -6.81 18.90 -12.71
N GLU A 126 -7.15 20.10 -13.19
CA GLU A 126 -6.29 21.29 -13.06
C GLU A 126 -6.10 21.76 -11.61
N GLY A 127 -7.08 21.48 -10.72
CA GLY A 127 -7.05 21.86 -9.31
C GLY A 127 -6.31 20.88 -8.38
N PHE A 128 -5.72 19.82 -8.92
CA PHE A 128 -5.03 18.83 -8.10
C PHE A 128 -3.73 19.40 -7.51
N ALA A 129 -3.53 19.20 -6.18
CA ALA A 129 -2.29 19.48 -5.46
C ALA A 129 -2.02 18.36 -4.45
N LEU A 130 -0.75 18.03 -4.22
CA LEU A 130 -0.31 17.13 -3.16
C LEU A 130 -0.42 17.80 -1.77
#